data_de4f59683eb52de0307debce73c4e615
#
_entry.id   de4f59683eb52de0307debce73c4e615
#
_cell.length_a   1.000
_cell.length_b   1.000
_cell.length_c   1.000
_cell.angle_alpha   90.00
_cell.angle_beta   90.00
_cell.angle_gamma   90.00
#
_symmetry.space_group_name_H-M   'P 1'
#
loop_
_entity.id
_entity.type
_entity.pdbx_description
1 polymer ?
#
loop_
_entity_poly.entity_id
_entity_poly.type
_entity_poly.pdbx_seq_one_letter_code
_entity_poly.pdbx_strand_id
1 'polypeptide(L)'
;MVAILPPTPKIDISYRKSTYIAGQVRTRIGRFPQGITEMDRKKTWVILSAYNPGGRLKVNGWNLRMMNALKERLSRYNFIEGEGRLGEHFEPLVMVAIAPAQGKKLARLFRQNAIVILRHQRQTRLIYLV
;
A
#
# COMPACT_ATOMS: atom_id res chain seq x y z
N MET A 1 -7.36 -21.53 5.51
CA MET A 1 -6.60 -20.31 5.18
C MET A 1 -6.28 -20.30 3.70
N VAL A 2 -6.54 -19.19 3.03
CA VAL A 2 -6.20 -19.06 1.61
C VAL A 2 -4.76 -18.54 1.52
N ALA A 3 -3.92 -19.27 0.80
CA ALA A 3 -2.53 -18.87 0.60
C ALA A 3 -2.45 -17.61 -0.27
N ILE A 4 -1.46 -16.77 0.02
CA ILE A 4 -1.12 -15.63 -0.82
C ILE A 4 -0.31 -16.17 -2.00
N LEU A 5 -0.80 -15.92 -3.21
CA LEU A 5 -0.12 -16.37 -4.41
C LEU A 5 1.09 -15.48 -4.71
N PRO A 6 2.18 -16.07 -5.27
CA PRO A 6 3.29 -15.25 -5.76
C PRO A 6 2.82 -14.27 -6.83
N PRO A 7 3.44 -13.08 -6.93
CA PRO A 7 3.07 -12.12 -7.95
C PRO A 7 3.45 -12.65 -9.34
N THR A 8 2.59 -12.36 -10.32
CA THR A 8 2.92 -12.60 -11.72
C THR A 8 3.85 -11.48 -12.22
N PRO A 9 4.58 -11.68 -13.34
CA PRO A 9 5.37 -10.60 -13.95
C PRO A 9 4.54 -9.33 -14.23
N LYS A 10 3.29 -9.48 -14.65
CA LYS A 10 2.38 -8.37 -14.90
C LYS A 10 2.07 -7.59 -13.63
N ILE A 11 1.83 -8.28 -12.52
CA ILE A 11 1.59 -7.65 -11.22
C ILE A 11 2.85 -6.91 -10.75
N ASP A 12 4.03 -7.51 -10.88
CA ASP A 12 5.29 -6.88 -10.53
C ASP A 12 5.51 -5.57 -11.29
N ILE A 13 5.29 -5.60 -12.60
CA ILE A 13 5.39 -4.41 -13.45
C ILE A 13 4.41 -3.33 -12.99
N SER A 14 3.18 -3.71 -12.66
CA SER A 14 2.16 -2.77 -12.18
C SER A 14 2.61 -2.07 -10.90
N TYR A 15 3.11 -2.81 -9.91
CA TYR A 15 3.63 -2.21 -8.68
C TYR A 15 4.76 -1.21 -8.98
N ARG A 16 5.72 -1.61 -9.81
CA ARG A 16 6.92 -0.80 -10.06
C ARG A 16 6.66 0.43 -10.90
N LYS A 17 5.65 0.40 -11.77
CA LYS A 17 5.28 1.54 -12.62
C LYS A 17 4.26 2.46 -11.98
N SER A 18 3.57 2.03 -10.94
CA SER A 18 2.55 2.84 -10.28
C SER A 18 3.15 4.03 -9.55
N THR A 19 2.39 5.11 -9.52
CA THR A 19 2.67 6.26 -8.66
C THR A 19 1.76 6.15 -7.44
N TYR A 20 2.32 6.24 -6.25
CA TYR A 20 1.59 6.15 -4.99
C TYR A 20 1.44 7.56 -4.42
N ILE A 21 0.20 7.95 -4.14
CA ILE A 21 -0.15 9.29 -3.67
C ILE A 21 -1.02 9.16 -2.42
N ALA A 22 -0.61 9.81 -1.34
CA ALA A 22 -1.41 9.90 -0.12
C ALA A 22 -1.21 11.29 0.50
N GLY A 23 -2.26 12.09 0.53
CA GLY A 23 -2.14 13.49 0.94
C GLY A 23 -1.15 14.22 0.04
N GLN A 24 -0.14 14.82 0.65
CA GLN A 24 0.93 15.52 -0.07
C GLN A 24 2.10 14.62 -0.47
N VAL A 25 2.09 13.37 -0.01
CA VAL A 25 3.17 12.43 -0.29
C VAL A 25 2.96 11.78 -1.65
N ARG A 26 4.05 11.73 -2.42
CA ARG A 26 4.07 11.11 -3.73
C ARG A 26 5.36 10.30 -3.88
N THR A 27 5.24 9.06 -4.34
CA THR A 27 6.41 8.21 -4.53
C THR A 27 6.20 7.14 -5.59
N ARG A 28 7.29 6.55 -6.02
CA ARG A 28 7.36 5.35 -6.88
C ARG A 28 8.41 4.42 -6.32
N ILE A 29 8.29 3.14 -6.63
CA ILE A 29 9.29 2.15 -6.21
C ILE A 29 10.66 2.54 -6.77
N GLY A 30 11.67 2.54 -5.91
CA GLY A 30 13.04 2.90 -6.25
C GLY A 30 13.32 4.40 -6.24
N ARG A 31 12.33 5.24 -5.95
CA ARG A 31 12.47 6.70 -5.89
C ARG A 31 12.41 7.19 -4.45
N PHE A 32 12.99 8.36 -4.20
CA PHE A 32 12.83 9.03 -2.91
C PHE A 32 11.43 9.63 -2.83
N PRO A 33 10.70 9.41 -1.73
CA PRO A 33 9.38 10.01 -1.58
C PRO A 33 9.46 11.52 -1.48
N GLN A 34 8.46 12.20 -2.05
CA GLN A 34 8.30 13.65 -1.98
C GLN A 34 7.11 13.99 -1.11
N GLY A 35 7.15 15.15 -0.45
CA GLY A 35 6.02 15.66 0.30
C GLY A 35 5.90 15.14 1.73
N ILE A 36 6.88 14.40 2.23
CA ILE A 36 6.90 14.01 3.65
C ILE A 36 7.21 15.26 4.48
N THR A 37 6.29 15.58 5.40
CA THR A 37 6.45 16.77 6.25
C THR A 37 7.60 16.58 7.24
N GLU A 38 8.11 17.70 7.77
CA GLU A 38 9.20 17.69 8.75
C GLU A 38 8.84 16.86 10.00
N MET A 39 7.60 16.91 10.45
CA MET A 39 7.11 16.11 11.58
C MET A 39 7.16 14.61 11.32
N ASP A 40 7.08 14.20 10.06
CA ASP A 40 6.96 12.80 9.66
C ASP A 40 8.29 12.20 9.15
N ARG A 41 9.36 12.97 9.13
CA ARG A 41 10.66 12.54 8.57
C ARG A 41 11.28 11.34 9.27
N LYS A 42 11.02 11.16 10.56
CA LYS A 42 11.58 10.07 11.36
C LYS A 42 10.72 8.81 11.33
N LYS A 43 9.51 8.90 10.79
CA LYS A 43 8.58 7.77 10.76
C LYS A 43 8.87 6.84 9.59
N THR A 44 8.60 5.55 9.80
CA THR A 44 8.48 4.60 8.72
C THR A 44 7.01 4.53 8.34
N TRP A 45 6.73 4.64 7.04
CA TRP A 45 5.38 4.59 6.51
C TRP A 45 5.21 3.32 5.68
N VAL A 46 4.07 2.70 5.82
CA VAL A 46 3.69 1.52 5.03
C VAL A 46 2.46 1.88 4.20
N ILE A 47 2.54 1.61 2.91
CA ILE A 47 1.39 1.70 2.01
C ILE A 47 0.83 0.29 1.86
N LEU A 48 -0.46 0.14 2.13
CA LEU A 48 -1.16 -1.13 1.94
C LEU A 48 -2.60 -0.88 1.52
N SER A 49 -3.22 -1.93 1.01
CA SER A 49 -4.58 -1.89 0.49
C SER A 49 -5.32 -3.16 0.87
N ALA A 50 -6.63 -3.13 0.69
CA ALA A 50 -7.49 -4.30 0.75
C ALA A 50 -8.28 -4.44 -0.56
N TYR A 51 -7.88 -3.69 -1.59
CA TYR A 51 -8.54 -3.61 -2.88
C TYR A 51 -8.00 -4.72 -3.81
N ASN A 52 -8.88 -5.38 -4.55
CA ASN A 52 -8.50 -6.43 -5.52
C ASN A 52 -7.42 -7.40 -5.00
N PRO A 53 -7.72 -8.22 -3.97
CA PRO A 53 -6.73 -9.07 -3.33
C PRO A 53 -6.05 -10.03 -4.32
N GLY A 54 -4.72 -10.14 -4.22
CA GLY A 54 -3.93 -10.98 -5.10
C GLY A 54 -3.96 -10.55 -6.56
N GLY A 55 -4.32 -9.29 -6.86
CA GLY A 55 -4.46 -8.78 -8.22
C GLY A 55 -5.74 -9.26 -8.91
N ARG A 56 -6.65 -9.91 -8.19
CA ARG A 56 -7.92 -10.37 -8.74
C ARG A 56 -8.97 -9.29 -8.66
N LEU A 57 -9.60 -8.99 -9.79
CA LEU A 57 -10.68 -8.01 -9.84
C LEU A 57 -11.86 -8.47 -9.00
N LYS A 58 -12.33 -7.60 -8.14
CA LYS A 58 -13.53 -7.77 -7.32
C LYS A 58 -14.54 -6.68 -7.63
N VAL A 59 -15.81 -6.96 -7.35
CA VAL A 59 -16.86 -5.94 -7.50
C VAL A 59 -16.62 -4.79 -6.52
N ASN A 60 -17.05 -3.58 -6.90
CA ASN A 60 -16.81 -2.36 -6.12
C ASN A 60 -17.33 -2.45 -4.68
N GLY A 61 -18.50 -3.01 -4.47
CA GLY A 61 -19.08 -3.15 -3.12
C GLY A 61 -18.22 -4.04 -2.22
N TRP A 62 -17.65 -5.11 -2.76
CA TRP A 62 -16.76 -5.99 -2.01
C TRP A 62 -15.47 -5.25 -1.64
N ASN A 63 -14.86 -4.57 -2.61
CA ASN A 63 -13.65 -3.79 -2.40
C ASN A 63 -13.86 -2.68 -1.36
N LEU A 64 -14.99 -1.98 -1.41
CA LEU A 64 -15.32 -0.93 -0.45
C LEU A 64 -15.43 -1.49 0.98
N ARG A 65 -16.08 -2.63 1.14
CA ARG A 65 -16.18 -3.28 2.47
C ARG A 65 -14.81 -3.67 3.01
N MET A 66 -13.93 -4.19 2.16
CA MET A 66 -12.60 -4.58 2.58
C MET A 66 -11.74 -3.38 2.95
N MET A 67 -11.82 -2.30 2.18
CA MET A 67 -11.11 -1.05 2.51
C MET A 67 -11.63 -0.46 3.82
N ASN A 68 -12.92 -0.49 4.08
CA ASN A 68 -13.49 -0.02 5.33
C ASN A 68 -13.03 -0.89 6.52
N ALA A 69 -12.98 -2.21 6.34
CA ALA A 69 -12.48 -3.13 7.36
C ALA A 69 -11.00 -2.87 7.67
N LEU A 70 -10.19 -2.59 6.64
CA LEU A 70 -8.79 -2.21 6.82
C LEU A 70 -8.67 -0.92 7.63
N LYS A 71 -9.42 0.12 7.29
CA LYS A 71 -9.40 1.40 7.99
C LYS A 71 -9.85 1.26 9.46
N GLU A 72 -10.82 0.40 9.74
CA GLU A 72 -11.20 0.12 11.12
C GLU A 72 -10.06 -0.46 11.94
N ARG A 73 -9.29 -1.39 11.36
CA ARG A 73 -8.12 -1.96 12.04
C ARG A 73 -7.01 -0.94 12.26
N LEU A 74 -7.00 0.13 11.48
CA LEU A 74 -6.01 1.20 11.56
C LEU A 74 -6.48 2.39 12.39
N SER A 75 -7.67 2.32 13.02
CA SER A 75 -8.30 3.46 13.68
C SER A 75 -7.45 4.10 14.80
N ARG A 76 -6.54 3.34 15.40
CA ARG A 76 -5.63 3.83 16.46
C ARG A 76 -4.29 4.34 15.92
N TYR A 77 -4.07 4.21 14.62
CA TYR A 77 -2.83 4.61 14.00
C TYR A 77 -3.03 5.89 13.18
N ASN A 78 -1.94 6.59 12.95
CA ASN A 78 -1.94 7.74 12.07
C ASN A 78 -1.88 7.23 10.62
N PHE A 79 -2.97 7.39 9.87
CA PHE A 79 -3.00 6.98 8.47
C PHE A 79 -3.63 8.04 7.59
N ILE A 80 -3.26 7.99 6.31
CA ILE A 80 -3.75 8.90 5.27
C ILE A 80 -4.29 8.03 4.14
N GLU A 81 -5.51 8.33 3.69
CA GLU A 81 -6.08 7.68 2.51
C GLU A 81 -5.43 8.24 1.24
N GLY A 82 -5.24 7.37 0.27
CA GLY A 82 -4.62 7.74 -0.98
C GLY A 82 -4.96 6.79 -2.11
N GLU A 83 -4.16 6.83 -3.15
CA GLU A 83 -4.36 6.00 -4.32
C GLU A 83 -3.05 5.62 -4.99
N GLY A 84 -3.05 4.44 -5.62
CA GLY A 84 -2.02 4.05 -6.57
C GLY A 84 -2.52 4.29 -7.98
N ARG A 85 -1.73 4.95 -8.81
CA ARG A 85 -2.09 5.29 -10.19
C ARG A 85 -1.18 4.62 -11.18
N LEU A 86 -1.79 4.06 -12.23
CA LEU A 86 -1.07 3.52 -13.37
C LEU A 86 -1.85 3.89 -14.64
N GLY A 87 -1.37 4.89 -15.38
CA GLY A 87 -2.11 5.46 -16.50
C GLY A 87 -3.40 6.08 -15.99
N GLU A 88 -4.53 5.68 -16.57
CA GLU A 88 -5.86 6.12 -16.15
C GLU A 88 -6.46 5.25 -15.05
N HIS A 89 -5.77 4.20 -14.67
CA HIS A 89 -6.21 3.26 -13.64
C HIS A 89 -5.75 3.73 -12.27
N PHE A 90 -6.62 3.62 -11.28
CA PHE A 90 -6.23 3.91 -9.89
C PHE A 90 -6.95 2.97 -8.93
N GLU A 91 -6.30 2.70 -7.82
CA GLU A 91 -6.85 1.88 -6.73
C GLU A 91 -6.65 2.57 -5.39
N PRO A 92 -7.67 2.53 -4.51
CA PRO A 92 -7.53 3.06 -3.16
C PRO A 92 -6.45 2.35 -2.36
N LEU A 93 -5.78 3.11 -1.52
CA LEU A 93 -4.79 2.60 -0.58
C LEU A 93 -4.79 3.45 0.70
N VAL A 94 -4.03 3.00 1.69
CA VAL A 94 -3.73 3.79 2.89
C VAL A 94 -2.22 3.84 3.10
N MET A 95 -1.75 4.97 3.58
CA MET A 95 -0.38 5.16 4.05
C MET A 95 -0.43 5.34 5.55
N VAL A 96 0.22 4.46 6.29
CA VAL A 96 0.10 4.40 7.75
C VAL A 96 1.47 4.31 8.42
N ALA A 97 1.63 5.02 9.53
CA ALA A 97 2.86 5.01 10.32
C ALA A 97 2.84 3.80 11.26
N ILE A 98 3.31 2.66 10.78
CA ILE A 98 3.42 1.41 11.54
C ILE A 98 4.74 0.71 11.19
N ALA A 99 5.13 -0.22 12.03
CA ALA A 99 6.29 -1.07 11.73
C ALA A 99 6.01 -1.96 10.51
N PRO A 100 7.00 -2.21 9.65
CA PRO A 100 6.83 -3.08 8.49
C PRO A 100 6.26 -4.47 8.83
N ALA A 101 6.64 -5.04 9.96
CA ALA A 101 6.12 -6.34 10.40
C ALA A 101 4.60 -6.31 10.62
N GLN A 102 4.08 -5.22 11.20
CA GLN A 102 2.63 -5.04 11.37
C GLN A 102 1.94 -4.82 10.02
N GLY A 103 2.56 -4.07 9.13
CA GLY A 103 2.08 -3.87 7.77
C GLY A 103 1.94 -5.19 7.02
N LYS A 104 2.93 -6.06 7.14
CA LYS A 104 2.89 -7.39 6.54
C LYS A 104 1.74 -8.25 7.07
N LYS A 105 1.51 -8.22 8.39
CA LYS A 105 0.40 -8.96 9.00
C LYS A 105 -0.95 -8.51 8.47
N LEU A 106 -1.15 -7.19 8.40
CA LEU A 106 -2.39 -6.62 7.88
C LEU A 106 -2.58 -6.96 6.40
N ALA A 107 -1.52 -6.82 5.61
CA ALA A 107 -1.58 -7.11 4.18
C ALA A 107 -1.91 -8.58 3.92
N ARG A 108 -1.37 -9.50 4.71
CA ARG A 108 -1.71 -10.94 4.62
C ARG A 108 -3.17 -11.18 4.95
N LEU A 109 -3.69 -10.50 5.97
CA LEU A 109 -5.08 -10.63 6.37
C LEU A 109 -6.02 -10.22 5.23
N PHE A 110 -5.65 -9.21 4.46
CA PHE A 110 -6.42 -8.73 3.31
C PHE A 110 -5.93 -9.31 1.98
N ARG A 111 -5.10 -10.35 2.03
CA ARG A 111 -4.64 -11.15 0.87
C ARG A 111 -3.96 -10.32 -0.21
N GLN A 112 -3.22 -9.31 0.20
CA GLN A 112 -2.41 -8.52 -0.71
C GLN A 112 -1.12 -9.25 -1.08
N ASN A 113 -0.57 -8.97 -2.25
CA ASN A 113 0.70 -9.56 -2.70
C ASN A 113 1.90 -8.92 -2.02
N ALA A 114 1.80 -7.63 -1.69
CA ALA A 114 2.94 -6.85 -1.27
C ALA A 114 2.51 -5.65 -0.43
N ILE A 115 3.51 -5.06 0.23
CA ILE A 115 3.41 -3.73 0.82
C ILE A 115 4.49 -2.84 0.22
N VAL A 116 4.30 -1.53 0.36
CA VAL A 116 5.30 -0.53 -0.04
C VAL A 116 5.76 0.17 1.23
N ILE A 117 7.08 0.30 1.39
CA ILE A 117 7.68 0.96 2.56
C ILE A 117 8.37 2.22 2.09
N LEU A 118 8.08 3.33 2.77
CA LEU A 118 8.74 4.59 2.48
C LEU A 118 9.22 5.30 3.75
N ARG A 119 10.35 5.98 3.60
CA ARG A 119 10.99 6.80 4.63
C ARG A 119 11.59 8.01 3.97
N HIS A 120 11.67 9.11 4.70
CA HIS A 120 12.31 10.33 4.21
C HIS A 120 13.75 10.05 3.77
N GLN A 121 14.11 10.54 2.57
CA GLN A 121 15.45 10.41 1.98
C GLN A 121 15.96 8.96 1.84
N ARG A 122 15.04 8.02 1.67
CA ARG A 122 15.34 6.63 1.34
C ARG A 122 14.55 6.24 0.10
N GLN A 123 15.10 5.34 -0.70
CA GLN A 123 14.36 4.80 -1.83
C GLN A 123 13.15 4.01 -1.35
N THR A 124 12.00 4.28 -1.94
CA THR A 124 10.77 3.55 -1.67
C THR A 124 10.93 2.09 -2.09
N ARG A 125 10.51 1.17 -1.22
CA ARG A 125 10.75 -0.26 -1.38
C ARG A 125 9.46 -1.03 -1.53
N LEU A 126 9.47 -1.99 -2.45
CA LEU A 126 8.40 -2.97 -2.61
C LEU A 126 8.79 -4.25 -1.88
N ILE A 127 7.93 -4.73 -0.99
CA ILE A 127 8.16 -5.95 -0.22
C ILE A 127 7.04 -6.92 -0.51
N TYR A 128 7.36 -8.04 -1.12
CA TYR A 128 6.41 -9.12 -1.35
C TYR A 128 6.22 -9.95 -0.08
N LEU A 129 5.02 -10.52 0.06
CA LEU A 129 4.64 -11.31 1.22
C LEU A 129 4.86 -12.82 1.02
N VAL A 130 5.21 -13.18 -0.19
CA VAL A 130 5.51 -14.56 -0.56
C VAL A 130 6.87 -14.64 -1.20
#